data_a07706f128a1705963e40956d6a4e74f
#
_entry.id   a07706f128a1705963e40956d6a4e74f
#
_cell.length_a   1.000
_cell.length_b   1.000
_cell.length_c   1.000
_cell.angle_alpha   90.00
_cell.angle_beta   90.00
_cell.angle_gamma   90.00
#
_symmetry.space_group_name_H-M   'P 1'
#
loop_
_entity.id
_entity.type
_entity.pdbx_description
1 polymer ?
#
loop_
_entity_poly.entity_id
_entity_poly.type
_entity_poly.pdbx_seq_one_letter_code
_entity_poly.pdbx_strand_id
1 'polypeptide(L)'
;LFRQVVEEAHRRGMKVILDGVFNHCGSFNKWMDREGLYTDRNIYEPGAYLSEDSPYRDYFAFTDERSWPKNTTYEGWWGYDTLPKLNYEGSETLYQYILKIAKKWVSAPYNADGWRLDVAADLGHSPEVNHKFWQDFRDAVKEANPNAIVLAEHYGDASAWLQGNEWDTIMNYDAFMEPLTWFLTGMEKHSDERREEKEGDIRLFEE
;
A
#
# COMPACT_ATOMS: atom_id res chain seq x y z
N LEU A 1 5.95 4.90 -22.57
CA LEU A 1 4.66 4.23 -22.62
C LEU A 1 3.69 4.75 -21.52
N PHE A 2 4.01 4.70 -20.21
CA PHE A 2 3.11 5.12 -19.13
C PHE A 2 2.65 6.59 -19.28
N ARG A 3 3.58 7.53 -19.53
CA ARG A 3 3.24 8.94 -19.80
C ARG A 3 2.19 9.08 -20.90
N GLN A 4 2.33 8.33 -22.00
CA GLN A 4 1.38 8.37 -23.12
C GLN A 4 -0.01 7.87 -22.72
N VAL A 5 -0.08 6.87 -21.81
CA VAL A 5 -1.36 6.39 -21.26
C VAL A 5 -2.05 7.50 -20.46
N VAL A 6 -1.31 8.16 -19.57
CA VAL A 6 -1.86 9.27 -18.76
C VAL A 6 -2.29 10.44 -19.63
N GLU A 7 -1.46 10.86 -20.59
CA GLU A 7 -1.78 11.94 -21.55
C GLU A 7 -3.06 11.64 -22.35
N GLU A 8 -3.21 10.39 -22.82
CA GLU A 8 -4.39 9.97 -23.57
C GLU A 8 -5.65 9.85 -22.68
N ALA A 9 -5.50 9.37 -21.45
CA ALA A 9 -6.59 9.35 -20.47
C ALA A 9 -7.10 10.79 -20.19
N HIS A 10 -6.17 11.70 -19.91
CA HIS A 10 -6.50 13.13 -19.67
C HIS A 10 -7.19 13.77 -20.85
N ARG A 11 -6.73 13.49 -22.07
CA ARG A 11 -7.37 13.98 -23.30
C ARG A 11 -8.83 13.54 -23.43
N ARG A 12 -9.18 12.40 -22.82
CA ARG A 12 -10.55 11.87 -22.79
C ARG A 12 -11.32 12.25 -21.52
N GLY A 13 -10.77 13.13 -20.68
CA GLY A 13 -11.39 13.56 -19.43
C GLY A 13 -11.34 12.51 -18.31
N MET A 14 -10.50 11.46 -18.45
CA MET A 14 -10.31 10.42 -17.44
C MET A 14 -9.15 10.77 -16.51
N LYS A 15 -9.24 10.36 -15.25
CA LYS A 15 -8.18 10.43 -14.25
C LYS A 15 -7.47 9.09 -14.11
N VAL A 16 -6.18 9.13 -13.76
CA VAL A 16 -5.34 7.94 -13.58
C VAL A 16 -4.83 7.91 -12.15
N ILE A 17 -5.31 6.95 -11.37
CA ILE A 17 -4.88 6.67 -10.00
C ILE A 17 -4.03 5.41 -10.00
N LEU A 18 -2.85 5.48 -9.41
CA LEU A 18 -1.92 4.35 -9.33
C LEU A 18 -2.22 3.51 -8.09
N ASP A 19 -2.08 2.20 -8.23
CA ASP A 19 -2.10 1.29 -7.09
C ASP A 19 -0.72 1.28 -6.41
N GLY A 20 -0.70 1.59 -5.12
CA GLY A 20 0.48 1.69 -4.29
C GLY A 20 0.50 0.59 -3.23
N VAL A 21 1.18 -0.52 -3.52
CA VAL A 21 1.42 -1.59 -2.55
C VAL A 21 2.70 -1.25 -1.79
N PHE A 22 2.56 -0.58 -0.64
CA PHE A 22 3.68 -0.09 0.15
C PHE A 22 3.87 -0.83 1.49
N ASN A 23 2.88 -1.63 1.94
CA ASN A 23 2.99 -2.43 3.15
C ASN A 23 3.96 -3.62 2.98
N HIS A 24 3.99 -4.22 1.81
CA HIS A 24 4.78 -5.41 1.49
C HIS A 24 5.26 -5.37 0.04
N CYS A 25 6.07 -6.33 -0.35
CA CYS A 25 6.39 -6.56 -1.76
C CYS A 25 6.23 -8.04 -2.10
N GLY A 26 6.33 -8.39 -3.39
CA GLY A 26 6.41 -9.80 -3.77
C GLY A 26 7.79 -10.37 -3.42
N SER A 27 7.87 -11.65 -3.02
CA SER A 27 9.12 -12.35 -2.74
C SER A 27 10.10 -12.36 -3.92
N PHE A 28 9.56 -12.24 -5.14
CA PHE A 28 10.33 -12.13 -6.38
C PHE A 28 10.90 -10.72 -6.66
N ASN A 29 10.54 -9.72 -5.85
CA ASN A 29 11.10 -8.37 -5.98
C ASN A 29 12.62 -8.42 -5.77
N LYS A 30 13.36 -7.62 -6.52
CA LYS A 30 14.84 -7.58 -6.46
C LYS A 30 15.39 -7.31 -5.05
N TRP A 31 14.62 -6.66 -4.18
CA TRP A 31 15.04 -6.38 -2.81
C TRP A 31 15.08 -7.64 -1.95
N MET A 32 14.17 -8.58 -2.18
CA MET A 32 14.13 -9.89 -1.51
C MET A 32 14.85 -10.95 -2.35
N ASP A 33 14.51 -11.08 -3.64
CA ASP A 33 15.03 -12.02 -4.63
C ASP A 33 15.02 -13.49 -4.16
N ARG A 34 13.93 -13.91 -3.52
CA ARG A 34 13.78 -15.29 -3.02
C ARG A 34 13.85 -16.32 -4.15
N GLU A 35 13.27 -15.98 -5.30
CA GLU A 35 13.20 -16.84 -6.49
C GLU A 35 14.48 -16.80 -7.33
N GLY A 36 15.45 -15.94 -6.99
CA GLY A 36 16.73 -15.86 -7.68
C GLY A 36 16.65 -15.33 -9.12
N LEU A 37 15.77 -14.36 -9.36
CA LEU A 37 15.60 -13.75 -10.69
C LEU A 37 16.68 -12.73 -11.03
N TYR A 38 17.35 -12.17 -10.02
CA TYR A 38 18.32 -11.08 -10.15
C TYR A 38 19.75 -11.59 -9.83
N THR A 39 20.20 -12.59 -10.59
CA THR A 39 21.46 -13.32 -10.31
C THR A 39 22.70 -12.72 -10.93
N ASP A 40 22.57 -11.87 -11.96
CA ASP A 40 23.73 -11.20 -12.59
C ASP A 40 24.28 -10.10 -11.68
N ARG A 41 25.39 -10.39 -10.99
CA ARG A 41 26.07 -9.51 -10.03
C ARG A 41 26.79 -8.30 -10.67
N ASN A 42 26.88 -8.24 -11.98
CA ASN A 42 27.34 -7.04 -12.67
C ASN A 42 26.23 -5.98 -12.82
N ILE A 43 24.97 -6.41 -12.65
CA ILE A 43 23.78 -5.56 -12.85
C ILE A 43 23.03 -5.36 -11.53
N TYR A 44 22.95 -6.40 -10.69
CA TYR A 44 22.12 -6.42 -9.49
C TYR A 44 22.91 -6.68 -8.22
N GLU A 45 22.58 -5.94 -7.18
CA GLU A 45 22.99 -6.27 -5.83
C GLU A 45 22.25 -7.52 -5.33
N PRO A 46 22.82 -8.29 -4.39
CA PRO A 46 22.14 -9.46 -3.83
C PRO A 46 20.86 -9.04 -3.09
N GLY A 47 19.77 -9.78 -3.30
CA GLY A 47 18.56 -9.61 -2.52
C GLY A 47 18.76 -9.98 -1.03
N ALA A 48 17.90 -9.44 -0.16
CA ALA A 48 17.99 -9.64 1.28
C ALA A 48 17.84 -11.11 1.70
N TYR A 49 17.11 -11.91 0.95
CA TYR A 49 16.99 -13.36 1.18
C TYR A 49 18.32 -14.08 1.01
N LEU A 50 19.13 -13.65 0.05
CA LEU A 50 20.34 -14.36 -0.39
C LEU A 50 21.58 -14.02 0.44
N SER A 51 21.65 -12.81 1.01
CA SER A 51 22.87 -12.34 1.67
C SER A 51 22.57 -11.40 2.84
N GLU A 52 23.29 -11.63 3.94
CA GLU A 52 23.35 -10.72 5.09
C GLU A 52 23.90 -9.33 4.71
N ASP A 53 24.86 -9.29 3.76
CA ASP A 53 25.47 -8.06 3.26
C ASP A 53 24.62 -7.34 2.20
N SER A 54 23.39 -7.76 1.96
CA SER A 54 22.50 -7.11 1.01
C SER A 54 22.25 -5.65 1.37
N PRO A 55 22.33 -4.70 0.41
CA PRO A 55 21.93 -3.31 0.66
C PRO A 55 20.43 -3.16 0.97
N TYR A 56 19.65 -4.21 0.75
CA TYR A 56 18.22 -4.27 1.03
C TYR A 56 17.90 -5.02 2.33
N ARG A 57 18.90 -5.46 3.10
CA ARG A 57 18.70 -6.28 4.29
C ARG A 57 17.74 -5.63 5.27
N ASP A 58 17.94 -4.35 5.56
CA ASP A 58 17.15 -3.61 6.54
C ASP A 58 15.75 -3.18 6.04
N TYR A 59 15.45 -3.46 4.76
CA TYR A 59 14.10 -3.28 4.21
C TYR A 59 13.11 -4.30 4.77
N PHE A 60 13.62 -5.35 5.44
CA PHE A 60 12.84 -6.45 5.99
C PHE A 60 13.29 -6.75 7.42
N ALA A 61 12.36 -7.24 8.25
CA ALA A 61 12.67 -7.72 9.60
C ALA A 61 12.97 -9.21 9.55
N PHE A 62 14.17 -9.62 9.99
CA PHE A 62 14.57 -11.02 10.13
C PHE A 62 14.70 -11.39 11.61
N THR A 63 14.27 -12.58 11.98
CA THR A 63 14.29 -13.05 13.37
C THR A 63 15.50 -13.89 13.73
N ASP A 64 16.22 -14.45 12.74
CA ASP A 64 17.48 -15.18 12.96
C ASP A 64 18.56 -14.79 11.92
N GLU A 65 19.53 -14.04 12.39
CA GLU A 65 20.66 -13.57 11.58
C GLU A 65 21.64 -14.65 11.17
N ARG A 66 21.58 -15.85 11.80
CA ARG A 66 22.46 -16.99 11.46
C ARG A 66 21.91 -17.82 10.31
N SER A 67 20.74 -17.51 9.80
CA SER A 67 20.05 -18.31 8.78
C SER A 67 20.45 -17.96 7.36
N TRP A 68 21.39 -17.03 7.13
CA TRP A 68 21.96 -16.82 5.80
C TRP A 68 22.96 -17.91 5.42
N PRO A 69 23.10 -18.18 4.11
CA PRO A 69 22.33 -17.65 2.99
C PRO A 69 20.92 -18.27 2.88
N LYS A 70 20.02 -17.57 2.17
CA LYS A 70 18.62 -17.97 1.98
C LYS A 70 17.81 -17.93 3.26
N ASN A 71 17.87 -16.78 3.93
CA ASN A 71 17.19 -16.56 5.18
C ASN A 71 15.66 -16.48 5.01
N THR A 72 14.94 -17.47 5.53
CA THR A 72 13.48 -17.58 5.49
C THR A 72 12.79 -16.97 6.72
N THR A 73 13.54 -16.36 7.64
CA THR A 73 13.00 -15.87 8.92
C THR A 73 12.49 -14.44 8.85
N TYR A 74 12.27 -13.90 7.65
CA TYR A 74 11.66 -12.58 7.46
C TYR A 74 10.16 -12.57 7.77
N GLU A 75 9.67 -11.42 8.18
CA GLU A 75 8.25 -11.21 8.40
C GLU A 75 7.49 -11.16 7.07
N GLY A 76 6.42 -11.95 6.94
CA GLY A 76 5.46 -11.87 5.85
C GLY A 76 4.15 -11.22 6.30
N TRP A 77 3.53 -10.41 5.43
CA TRP A 77 2.21 -9.87 5.71
C TRP A 77 1.21 -11.01 5.91
N TRP A 78 0.50 -11.02 7.03
CA TRP A 78 -0.36 -12.12 7.50
C TRP A 78 0.33 -13.49 7.52
N GLY A 79 1.66 -13.52 7.65
CA GLY A 79 2.45 -14.76 7.66
C GLY A 79 2.69 -15.38 6.27
N TYR A 80 2.29 -14.72 5.20
CA TYR A 80 2.59 -15.20 3.84
C TYR A 80 4.04 -14.90 3.46
N ASP A 81 4.80 -15.95 3.22
CA ASP A 81 6.21 -15.87 2.84
C ASP A 81 6.44 -15.33 1.42
N THR A 82 5.40 -15.32 0.60
CA THR A 82 5.40 -14.68 -0.73
C THR A 82 5.17 -13.18 -0.71
N LEU A 83 4.81 -12.63 0.47
CA LEU A 83 4.49 -11.22 0.69
C LEU A 83 5.36 -10.62 1.82
N PRO A 84 6.70 -10.51 1.62
CA PRO A 84 7.61 -9.93 2.61
C PRO A 84 7.16 -8.54 3.03
N LYS A 85 6.95 -8.34 4.35
CA LYS A 85 6.55 -7.05 4.91
C LYS A 85 7.72 -6.08 4.92
N LEU A 86 7.47 -4.82 4.55
CA LEU A 86 8.48 -3.78 4.50
C LEU A 86 8.68 -3.15 5.90
N ASN A 87 9.95 -2.97 6.28
CA ASN A 87 10.39 -2.51 7.60
C ASN A 87 10.76 -1.03 7.58
N TYR A 88 9.79 -0.15 7.70
CA TYR A 88 9.98 1.31 7.70
C TYR A 88 10.69 1.81 8.96
N GLU A 89 10.52 1.13 10.09
CA GLU A 89 11.20 1.45 11.35
C GLU A 89 12.69 1.13 11.29
N GLY A 90 13.06 0.09 10.57
CA GLY A 90 14.45 -0.38 10.44
C GLY A 90 15.23 0.29 9.33
N SER A 91 14.58 1.00 8.39
CA SER A 91 15.27 1.50 7.20
C SER A 91 14.81 2.90 6.75
N GLU A 92 15.56 3.91 7.13
CA GLU A 92 15.40 5.29 6.62
C GLU A 92 15.58 5.34 5.09
N THR A 93 16.47 4.52 4.53
CA THR A 93 16.68 4.45 3.08
C THR A 93 15.43 3.98 2.35
N LEU A 94 14.75 2.96 2.86
CA LEU A 94 13.47 2.50 2.33
C LEU A 94 12.41 3.62 2.46
N TYR A 95 12.29 4.20 3.64
CA TYR A 95 11.33 5.25 3.94
C TYR A 95 11.43 6.39 2.92
N GLN A 96 12.60 6.96 2.76
CA GLN A 96 12.85 8.06 1.82
C GLN A 96 12.70 7.63 0.36
N TYR A 97 13.03 6.39 0.03
CA TYR A 97 12.84 5.87 -1.31
C TYR A 97 11.37 5.82 -1.71
N ILE A 98 10.49 5.38 -0.81
CA ILE A 98 9.04 5.33 -1.06
C ILE A 98 8.46 6.75 -1.18
N LEU A 99 8.85 7.69 -0.33
CA LEU A 99 8.43 9.09 -0.48
C LEU A 99 8.87 9.70 -1.82
N LYS A 100 10.06 9.36 -2.28
CA LYS A 100 10.53 9.77 -3.62
C LYS A 100 9.68 9.16 -4.75
N ILE A 101 9.24 7.90 -4.61
CA ILE A 101 8.33 7.26 -5.56
C ILE A 101 6.96 7.94 -5.53
N ALA A 102 6.44 8.24 -4.36
CA ALA A 102 5.17 8.94 -4.18
C ALA A 102 5.12 10.25 -4.97
N LYS A 103 6.16 11.06 -4.85
CA LYS A 103 6.32 12.34 -5.60
C LYS A 103 6.47 12.12 -7.10
N LYS A 104 7.34 11.17 -7.48
CA LYS A 104 7.76 10.95 -8.87
C LYS A 104 6.57 10.74 -9.81
N TRP A 105 5.66 9.86 -9.44
CA TRP A 105 4.61 9.43 -10.36
C TRP A 105 3.46 10.42 -10.51
N VAL A 106 3.25 11.31 -9.53
CA VAL A 106 2.27 12.39 -9.61
C VAL A 106 2.84 13.68 -10.19
N SER A 107 4.16 13.72 -10.43
CA SER A 107 4.87 14.85 -11.05
C SER A 107 5.07 14.68 -12.55
N ALA A 108 5.44 15.77 -13.22
CA ALA A 108 5.91 15.71 -14.60
C ALA A 108 7.16 14.79 -14.71
N PRO A 109 7.29 13.99 -15.77
CA PRO A 109 6.44 13.93 -16.95
C PRO A 109 5.29 12.93 -16.86
N TYR A 110 5.07 12.28 -15.70
CA TYR A 110 4.10 11.19 -15.56
C TYR A 110 2.69 11.71 -15.28
N ASN A 111 2.55 12.64 -14.33
CA ASN A 111 1.31 13.37 -14.01
C ASN A 111 0.11 12.46 -13.70
N ALA A 112 0.33 11.35 -12.99
CA ALA A 112 -0.77 10.58 -12.42
C ALA A 112 -1.59 11.45 -11.45
N ASP A 113 -2.88 11.17 -11.33
CA ASP A 113 -3.81 11.99 -10.54
C ASP A 113 -3.92 11.56 -9.08
N GLY A 114 -3.16 10.55 -8.66
CA GLY A 114 -3.13 10.12 -7.27
C GLY A 114 -2.71 8.67 -7.07
N TRP A 115 -2.88 8.25 -5.83
CA TRP A 115 -2.56 6.92 -5.34
C TRP A 115 -3.77 6.26 -4.68
N ARG A 116 -4.01 5.00 -5.00
CA ARG A 116 -4.78 4.07 -4.17
C ARG A 116 -3.78 3.27 -3.34
N LEU A 117 -3.94 3.27 -2.04
CA LEU A 117 -3.00 2.67 -1.09
C LEU A 117 -3.53 1.32 -0.62
N ASP A 118 -2.85 0.26 -1.03
CA ASP A 118 -3.17 -1.12 -0.68
C ASP A 118 -2.93 -1.36 0.82
N VAL A 119 -3.89 -1.94 1.52
CA VAL A 119 -3.87 -2.28 2.95
C VAL A 119 -3.19 -1.23 3.84
N ALA A 120 -3.57 0.02 3.63
CA ALA A 120 -2.84 1.18 4.16
C ALA A 120 -2.75 1.20 5.70
N ALA A 121 -3.75 0.67 6.41
CA ALA A 121 -3.74 0.60 7.86
C ALA A 121 -2.71 -0.40 8.42
N ASP A 122 -2.27 -1.39 7.63
CA ASP A 122 -1.35 -2.43 8.06
C ASP A 122 0.14 -2.01 7.93
N LEU A 123 0.42 -0.86 7.28
CA LEU A 123 1.79 -0.41 7.06
C LEU A 123 2.48 -0.06 8.39
N GLY A 124 3.75 -0.49 8.53
CA GLY A 124 4.54 -0.32 9.74
C GLY A 124 4.19 -1.35 10.82
N HIS A 125 4.83 -1.23 12.00
CA HIS A 125 4.65 -2.15 13.14
C HIS A 125 4.02 -1.47 14.34
N SER A 126 3.73 -0.16 14.25
CA SER A 126 3.00 0.57 15.28
C SER A 126 2.07 1.62 14.67
N PRO A 127 0.99 1.99 15.39
CA PRO A 127 0.11 3.09 14.96
C PRO A 127 0.86 4.41 14.74
N GLU A 128 1.83 4.73 15.59
CA GLU A 128 2.62 5.94 15.50
C GLU A 128 3.40 6.02 14.19
N VAL A 129 4.05 4.92 13.80
CA VAL A 129 4.79 4.83 12.53
C VAL A 129 3.83 4.89 11.35
N ASN A 130 2.70 4.19 11.40
CA ASN A 130 1.69 4.21 10.36
C ASN A 130 1.19 5.64 10.09
N HIS A 131 0.70 6.34 11.13
CA HIS A 131 0.22 7.71 11.01
C HIS A 131 1.30 8.67 10.52
N LYS A 132 2.51 8.60 11.10
CA LYS A 132 3.63 9.45 10.67
C LYS A 132 3.98 9.23 9.20
N PHE A 133 4.03 7.97 8.75
CA PHE A 133 4.33 7.65 7.37
C PHE A 133 3.29 8.24 6.41
N TRP A 134 1.99 8.11 6.72
CA TRP A 134 0.94 8.62 5.85
C TRP A 134 0.88 10.14 5.83
N GLN A 135 1.24 10.82 6.92
CA GLN A 135 1.42 12.28 6.93
C GLN A 135 2.54 12.68 5.98
N ASP A 136 3.71 12.08 6.09
CA ASP A 136 4.85 12.39 5.23
C ASP A 136 4.59 12.03 3.76
N PHE A 137 3.89 10.91 3.53
CA PHE A 137 3.48 10.49 2.18
C PHE A 137 2.52 11.51 1.56
N ARG A 138 1.50 11.93 2.32
CA ARG A 138 0.58 12.98 1.87
C ARG A 138 1.32 14.27 1.55
N ASP A 139 2.16 14.73 2.45
CA ASP A 139 2.94 15.96 2.26
C ASP A 139 3.78 15.88 0.99
N ALA A 140 4.47 14.76 0.77
CA ALA A 140 5.25 14.52 -0.43
C ALA A 140 4.39 14.55 -1.70
N VAL A 141 3.22 13.92 -1.70
CA VAL A 141 2.29 13.90 -2.84
C VAL A 141 1.74 15.30 -3.09
N LYS A 142 1.25 15.99 -2.06
CA LYS A 142 0.62 17.32 -2.21
C LYS A 142 1.61 18.42 -2.57
N GLU A 143 2.86 18.32 -2.11
CA GLU A 143 3.94 19.21 -2.56
C GLU A 143 4.20 19.07 -4.09
N ALA A 144 4.18 17.83 -4.57
CA ALA A 144 4.42 17.54 -5.99
C ALA A 144 3.20 17.83 -6.88
N ASN A 145 2.00 17.53 -6.41
CA ASN A 145 0.74 17.77 -7.11
C ASN A 145 -0.40 17.97 -6.08
N PRO A 146 -0.77 19.23 -5.78
CA PRO A 146 -1.82 19.53 -4.80
C PRO A 146 -3.18 18.89 -5.10
N ASN A 147 -3.45 18.58 -6.37
CA ASN A 147 -4.70 17.99 -6.83
C ASN A 147 -4.68 16.45 -6.85
N ALA A 148 -3.53 15.83 -6.60
CA ALA A 148 -3.45 14.37 -6.56
C ALA A 148 -4.19 13.83 -5.35
N ILE A 149 -5.03 12.80 -5.57
CA ILE A 149 -5.79 12.15 -4.49
C ILE A 149 -4.95 11.10 -3.77
N VAL A 150 -5.11 11.01 -2.46
CA VAL A 150 -4.59 9.92 -1.61
C VAL A 150 -5.79 9.12 -1.10
N LEU A 151 -6.07 8.00 -1.76
CA LEU A 151 -7.22 7.13 -1.50
C LEU A 151 -6.72 5.81 -0.89
N ALA A 152 -7.17 5.46 0.31
CA ALA A 152 -6.72 4.24 0.98
C ALA A 152 -7.73 3.10 0.86
N GLU A 153 -7.21 1.88 0.71
CA GLU A 153 -7.98 0.69 1.00
C GLU A 153 -8.01 0.49 2.51
N HIS A 154 -9.22 0.54 3.07
CA HIS A 154 -9.45 0.30 4.48
C HIS A 154 -10.88 -0.21 4.70
N TYR A 155 -11.02 -1.16 5.62
CA TYR A 155 -12.29 -1.70 6.09
C TYR A 155 -12.54 -1.18 7.52
N GLY A 156 -13.78 -0.81 7.82
CA GLY A 156 -14.14 -0.28 9.12
C GLY A 156 -13.90 1.23 9.28
N ASP A 157 -13.82 1.69 10.51
CA ASP A 157 -13.70 3.10 10.85
C ASP A 157 -12.34 3.69 10.48
N ALA A 158 -12.33 4.60 9.51
CA ALA A 158 -11.15 5.30 9.05
C ALA A 158 -10.99 6.71 9.65
N SER A 159 -11.80 7.09 10.61
CA SER A 159 -11.84 8.46 11.15
C SER A 159 -10.49 8.96 11.65
N ALA A 160 -9.64 8.08 12.19
CA ALA A 160 -8.30 8.43 12.66
C ALA A 160 -7.38 8.97 11.54
N TRP A 161 -7.52 8.47 10.31
CA TRP A 161 -6.71 8.88 9.15
C TRP A 161 -7.36 9.98 8.30
N LEU A 162 -8.66 10.25 8.47
CA LEU A 162 -9.40 11.23 7.68
C LEU A 162 -9.46 12.62 8.34
N GLN A 163 -8.43 12.97 9.13
CA GLN A 163 -8.33 14.26 9.81
C GLN A 163 -7.81 15.40 8.93
N GLY A 164 -7.56 15.14 7.64
CA GLY A 164 -7.13 16.14 6.67
C GLY A 164 -5.61 16.20 6.45
N ASN A 165 -4.84 15.44 7.20
CA ASN A 165 -3.38 15.40 7.14
C ASN A 165 -2.77 14.06 6.70
N GLU A 166 -3.63 13.06 6.38
CA GLU A 166 -3.21 11.73 5.92
C GLU A 166 -3.95 11.36 4.63
N TRP A 167 -4.98 10.49 4.69
CA TRP A 167 -5.75 10.13 3.51
C TRP A 167 -6.81 11.19 3.17
N ASP A 168 -7.07 11.38 1.88
CA ASP A 168 -8.18 12.23 1.41
C ASP A 168 -9.51 11.50 1.52
N THR A 169 -9.50 10.18 1.29
CA THR A 169 -10.69 9.32 1.26
C THR A 169 -10.30 7.85 1.35
N ILE A 170 -11.29 6.99 1.49
CA ILE A 170 -11.13 5.53 1.49
C ILE A 170 -11.98 4.88 0.40
N MET A 171 -11.67 3.61 0.08
CA MET A 171 -12.60 2.73 -0.63
C MET A 171 -13.77 2.44 0.31
N ASN A 172 -14.94 2.96 -0.02
CA ASN A 172 -16.09 2.98 0.89
C ASN A 172 -16.82 1.62 0.90
N TYR A 173 -16.23 0.63 1.56
CA TYR A 173 -16.82 -0.69 1.70
C TYR A 173 -18.01 -0.69 2.66
N ASP A 174 -17.83 -0.13 3.85
CA ASP A 174 -18.77 -0.25 4.96
C ASP A 174 -20.00 0.63 4.83
N ALA A 175 -19.84 1.88 4.35
CA ALA A 175 -20.96 2.83 4.29
C ALA A 175 -21.62 2.94 2.90
N PHE A 176 -21.10 2.24 1.89
CA PHE A 176 -21.70 2.27 0.55
C PHE A 176 -21.81 0.86 -0.09
N MET A 177 -20.68 0.17 -0.30
CA MET A 177 -20.70 -1.07 -1.07
C MET A 177 -21.50 -2.18 -0.37
N GLU A 178 -21.27 -2.40 0.91
CA GLU A 178 -21.95 -3.46 1.66
C GLU A 178 -23.44 -3.18 1.84
N PRO A 179 -23.88 -2.01 2.35
CA PRO A 179 -25.30 -1.70 2.47
C PRO A 179 -26.04 -1.79 1.13
N LEU A 180 -25.44 -1.24 0.06
CA LEU A 180 -26.02 -1.31 -1.27
C LEU A 180 -26.14 -2.74 -1.77
N THR A 181 -25.12 -3.57 -1.56
CA THR A 181 -25.15 -4.98 -1.93
C THR A 181 -26.25 -5.75 -1.19
N TRP A 182 -26.38 -5.49 0.11
CA TRP A 182 -27.42 -6.13 0.92
C TRP A 182 -28.82 -5.69 0.51
N PHE A 183 -29.00 -4.39 0.25
CA PHE A 183 -30.27 -3.86 -0.26
C PHE A 183 -30.66 -4.55 -1.60
N LEU A 184 -29.73 -4.62 -2.56
CA LEU A 184 -30.03 -5.16 -3.88
C LEU A 184 -30.17 -6.69 -3.91
N THR A 185 -29.44 -7.41 -3.08
CA THR A 185 -29.37 -8.88 -3.13
C THR A 185 -30.07 -9.57 -1.97
N GLY A 186 -30.37 -8.84 -0.89
CA GLY A 186 -30.87 -9.41 0.36
C GLY A 186 -29.88 -10.35 1.06
N MET A 187 -28.60 -10.34 0.65
CA MET A 187 -27.60 -11.28 1.14
C MET A 187 -26.36 -10.57 1.69
N GLU A 188 -25.99 -10.92 2.91
CA GLU A 188 -24.69 -10.60 3.53
C GLU A 188 -23.66 -11.67 3.11
N LYS A 189 -22.50 -11.23 2.65
CA LYS A 189 -21.44 -12.14 2.20
C LYS A 189 -20.58 -12.70 3.33
N HIS A 190 -20.53 -12.04 4.49
CA HIS A 190 -19.46 -12.29 5.45
C HIS A 190 -19.90 -13.00 6.74
N SER A 191 -21.03 -12.67 7.31
CA SER A 191 -21.59 -13.38 8.47
C SER A 191 -22.95 -12.78 8.89
N ASP A 192 -23.74 -13.55 9.64
CA ASP A 192 -24.99 -13.06 10.26
C ASP A 192 -24.71 -11.93 11.27
N GLU A 193 -23.60 -12.00 12.02
CA GLU A 193 -23.19 -10.96 12.97
C GLU A 193 -22.96 -9.62 12.26
N ARG A 194 -22.25 -9.63 11.15
CA ARG A 194 -21.99 -8.42 10.35
C ARG A 194 -23.25 -7.89 9.68
N ARG A 195 -24.18 -8.76 9.34
CA ARG A 195 -25.50 -8.37 8.83
C ARG A 195 -26.29 -7.61 9.88
N GLU A 196 -26.34 -8.08 11.11
CA GLU A 196 -27.01 -7.42 12.22
C GLU A 196 -26.39 -6.04 12.50
N GLU A 197 -25.07 -5.94 12.48
CA GLU A 197 -24.34 -4.68 12.65
C GLU A 197 -24.72 -3.63 11.59
N LYS A 198 -24.91 -4.05 10.35
CA LYS A 198 -25.23 -3.19 9.20
C LYS A 198 -26.71 -3.01 8.90
N GLU A 199 -27.60 -3.56 9.71
CA GLU A 199 -29.04 -3.45 9.49
C GLU A 199 -29.54 -2.00 9.47
N GLY A 200 -28.94 -1.12 10.28
CA GLY A 200 -29.24 0.29 10.28
C GLY A 200 -28.90 0.99 8.97
N ASP A 201 -27.78 0.63 8.36
CA ASP A 201 -27.30 1.18 7.09
C ASP A 201 -28.20 0.76 5.92
N ILE A 202 -28.70 -0.49 5.95
CA ILE A 202 -29.64 -0.99 4.94
C ILE A 202 -30.94 -0.19 4.97
N ARG A 203 -31.47 0.11 6.15
CA ARG A 203 -32.72 0.87 6.30
C ARG A 203 -32.64 2.28 5.72
N LEU A 204 -31.46 2.91 5.74
CA LEU A 204 -31.24 4.22 5.11
C LEU A 204 -31.42 4.21 3.59
N PHE A 205 -31.30 3.05 2.93
CA PHE A 205 -31.57 2.91 1.49
C PHE A 205 -33.05 2.60 1.18
N GLU A 206 -33.81 2.17 2.16
CA GLU A 206 -35.23 1.84 2.00
C GLU A 206 -36.15 3.06 2.22
N GLU A 207 -35.68 4.08 2.97
CA GLU A 207 -36.37 5.36 3.21
C GLU A 207 -36.09 6.39 2.10
#